data_09df3cfa98ca17be8caeb73bddf003b7
#
_entry.id   09df3cfa98ca17be8caeb73bddf003b7
#
_cell.length_a   1.000
_cell.length_b   1.000
_cell.length_c   1.000
_cell.angle_alpha   90.00
_cell.angle_beta   90.00
_cell.angle_gamma   90.00
#
_symmetry.space_group_name_H-M   'P 1'
#
loop_
_entity.id
_entity.type
_entity.pdbx_description
1 polymer ?
#
loop_
_entity_poly.entity_id
_entity_poly.type
_entity_poly.pdbx_seq_one_letter_code
_entity_poly.pdbx_strand_id
1 'polypeptide(L)'
;MAVVFAVSMVAILPVGGAPYGGSMSQRIGGHVDSSDPVAEALARGATLSQIFLGDPQSYKGPVVAYAGGAPALKAAAEDAGVDLYVHAPYPINVASTNNRVRIPGRKLLQQHLHAAAEIGAKAVVVHGGHLGKDEDAAVGFDNWRKCIDGLDLPVPLLIENTAGGDNAMARRLEAIARLWDAIGAASGGDQVGFCLDTCHAHAGGNDLGDVVERVLTITGRIDLVHANDSRDTFDSGADRHTNFGSGLIDAGDLADVVRAAAAPVVCETPGGVEGQAADIAWLRARLG
;
A
#
# COMPACT_ATOMS: atom_id res chain seq x y z
N MET A 1 38.15 -42.12 17.07
CA MET A 1 37.06 -41.43 17.78
C MET A 1 36.43 -40.46 16.80
N ALA A 2 35.27 -40.81 16.30
CA ALA A 2 34.50 -39.94 15.39
C ALA A 2 33.48 -39.15 16.23
N VAL A 3 33.53 -37.83 16.15
CA VAL A 3 32.59 -36.92 16.82
C VAL A 3 31.44 -36.70 15.86
N VAL A 4 30.27 -37.20 16.20
CA VAL A 4 29.01 -36.95 15.46
C VAL A 4 28.39 -35.69 16.00
N PHE A 5 28.29 -34.64 15.16
CA PHE A 5 27.49 -33.45 15.47
C PHE A 5 26.03 -33.74 15.15
N ALA A 6 25.19 -33.75 16.17
CA ALA A 6 23.75 -33.77 16.01
C ALA A 6 23.23 -32.35 15.70
N VAL A 7 22.67 -32.17 14.51
CA VAL A 7 21.95 -30.99 14.12
C VAL A 7 20.53 -31.12 14.66
N SER A 8 20.17 -30.33 15.67
CA SER A 8 18.79 -30.21 16.15
C SER A 8 17.97 -29.40 15.13
N MET A 9 17.09 -30.05 14.39
CA MET A 9 16.03 -29.40 13.65
C MET A 9 14.99 -28.83 14.64
N VAL A 10 14.95 -27.52 14.79
CA VAL A 10 13.83 -26.84 15.46
C VAL A 10 12.69 -26.83 14.47
N ALA A 11 11.63 -27.57 14.78
CA ALA A 11 10.38 -27.51 14.02
C ALA A 11 9.70 -26.16 14.31
N ILE A 12 9.65 -25.31 13.30
CA ILE A 12 8.81 -24.09 13.32
C ILE A 12 7.37 -24.56 13.14
N LEU A 13 6.60 -24.50 14.22
CA LEU A 13 5.16 -24.70 14.18
C LEU A 13 4.53 -23.49 13.47
N PRO A 14 3.60 -23.69 12.52
CA PRO A 14 2.89 -22.58 11.93
C PRO A 14 2.04 -21.89 13.01
N VAL A 15 2.21 -20.59 13.15
CA VAL A 15 1.29 -19.76 13.94
C VAL A 15 -0.07 -19.85 13.26
N GLY A 16 -0.99 -20.55 13.91
CA GLY A 16 -2.34 -20.75 13.41
C GLY A 16 -3.11 -19.46 13.35
N GLY A 17 -3.20 -18.86 12.19
CA GLY A 17 -4.28 -17.94 11.85
C GLY A 17 -5.56 -18.76 11.80
N ALA A 18 -6.57 -18.41 12.61
CA ALA A 18 -7.89 -19.05 12.59
C ALA A 18 -8.46 -18.96 11.16
N PRO A 19 -9.04 -20.02 10.60
CA PRO A 19 -9.73 -19.94 9.34
C PRO A 19 -10.97 -19.06 9.54
N TYR A 20 -10.97 -17.86 8.94
CA TYR A 20 -12.20 -17.08 8.76
C TYR A 20 -13.09 -17.85 7.80
N GLY A 21 -13.87 -18.77 8.37
CA GLY A 21 -14.93 -19.49 7.67
C GLY A 21 -16.19 -18.65 7.59
N GLY A 22 -16.28 -17.86 6.56
CA GLY A 22 -17.44 -17.14 6.08
C GLY A 22 -16.99 -16.43 4.82
N SER A 23 -17.69 -16.59 3.68
CA SER A 23 -17.49 -15.77 2.49
C SER A 23 -17.81 -14.32 2.83
N MET A 24 -16.88 -13.63 3.49
CA MET A 24 -16.92 -12.17 3.58
C MET A 24 -16.53 -11.66 2.20
N SER A 25 -17.48 -11.04 1.51
CA SER A 25 -17.20 -10.38 0.24
C SER A 25 -16.00 -9.46 0.42
N GLN A 26 -15.01 -9.57 -0.46
CA GLN A 26 -13.80 -8.76 -0.42
C GLN A 26 -14.16 -7.28 -0.37
N ARG A 27 -13.54 -6.54 0.55
CA ARG A 27 -13.80 -5.11 0.71
C ARG A 27 -13.16 -4.36 -0.44
N ILE A 28 -13.97 -3.62 -1.19
CA ILE A 28 -13.55 -2.89 -2.38
C ILE A 28 -14.07 -1.47 -2.30
N GLY A 29 -13.21 -0.50 -2.64
CA GLY A 29 -13.57 0.90 -2.73
C GLY A 29 -12.63 1.71 -3.60
N GLY A 30 -12.55 3.02 -3.36
CA GLY A 30 -11.74 3.90 -4.19
C GLY A 30 -10.97 4.96 -3.41
N HIS A 31 -10.02 5.59 -4.08
CA HIS A 31 -9.39 6.82 -3.61
C HIS A 31 -10.33 7.98 -3.92
N VAL A 32 -10.74 8.70 -2.89
CA VAL A 32 -11.86 9.66 -2.99
C VAL A 32 -11.50 11.03 -2.38
N ASP A 33 -12.39 12.00 -2.58
CA ASP A 33 -12.28 13.31 -1.94
C ASP A 33 -12.41 13.18 -0.41
N SER A 34 -11.58 13.92 0.33
CA SER A 34 -11.49 13.85 1.78
C SER A 34 -12.53 14.65 2.54
N SER A 35 -13.37 15.42 1.86
CA SER A 35 -14.41 16.24 2.50
C SER A 35 -15.55 15.40 3.07
N ASP A 36 -15.97 14.32 2.38
CA ASP A 36 -16.92 13.33 2.88
C ASP A 36 -16.63 11.94 2.29
N PRO A 37 -15.58 11.26 2.76
CA PRO A 37 -15.17 9.97 2.20
C PRO A 37 -16.17 8.84 2.45
N VAL A 38 -17.08 9.00 3.42
CA VAL A 38 -18.14 8.04 3.69
C VAL A 38 -19.23 8.14 2.63
N ALA A 39 -19.72 9.35 2.34
CA ALA A 39 -20.69 9.57 1.26
C ALA A 39 -20.11 9.18 -0.11
N GLU A 40 -18.82 9.49 -0.36
CA GLU A 40 -18.09 9.09 -1.56
C GLU A 40 -18.01 7.55 -1.73
N ALA A 41 -17.75 6.81 -0.65
CA ALA A 41 -17.79 5.35 -0.68
C ALA A 41 -19.19 4.82 -1.02
N LEU A 42 -20.20 5.31 -0.30
CA LEU A 42 -21.58 4.87 -0.50
C LEU A 42 -22.10 5.16 -1.91
N ALA A 43 -21.74 6.32 -2.48
CA ALA A 43 -22.08 6.69 -3.86
C ALA A 43 -21.49 5.72 -4.91
N ARG A 44 -20.35 5.10 -4.62
CA ARG A 44 -19.69 4.07 -5.46
C ARG A 44 -20.18 2.65 -5.15
N GLY A 45 -21.07 2.47 -4.19
CA GLY A 45 -21.41 1.16 -3.65
C GLY A 45 -20.23 0.48 -2.96
N ALA A 46 -19.25 1.24 -2.50
CA ALA A 46 -18.01 0.75 -1.89
C ALA A 46 -18.17 0.45 -0.40
N THR A 47 -17.22 -0.30 0.16
CA THR A 47 -17.15 -0.63 1.60
C THR A 47 -15.87 -0.10 2.24
N LEU A 48 -15.04 0.61 1.49
CA LEU A 48 -13.87 1.32 1.99
C LEU A 48 -13.60 2.57 1.16
N SER A 49 -12.83 3.50 1.75
CA SER A 49 -12.31 4.70 1.09
C SER A 49 -10.84 4.90 1.43
N GLN A 50 -10.05 5.31 0.46
CA GLN A 50 -8.72 5.87 0.67
C GLN A 50 -8.75 7.37 0.43
N ILE A 51 -8.06 8.14 1.26
CA ILE A 51 -8.02 9.60 1.20
C ILE A 51 -6.63 10.16 1.44
N PHE A 52 -6.37 11.37 0.94
CA PHE A 52 -5.30 12.21 1.47
C PHE A 52 -5.80 13.03 2.65
N LEU A 53 -4.96 13.21 3.66
CA LEU A 53 -5.21 14.16 4.74
C LEU A 53 -4.53 15.50 4.43
N GLY A 54 -5.17 16.30 3.58
CA GLY A 54 -4.68 17.59 3.11
C GLY A 54 -4.10 17.55 1.69
N ASP A 55 -3.25 18.50 1.34
CA ASP A 55 -2.67 18.64 0.01
C ASP A 55 -1.55 17.58 -0.22
N PRO A 56 -1.74 16.61 -1.16
CA PRO A 56 -0.78 15.54 -1.38
C PRO A 56 0.56 15.99 -1.98
N GLN A 57 0.66 17.23 -2.47
CA GLN A 57 1.88 17.80 -3.03
C GLN A 57 2.70 18.61 -2.02
N SER A 58 2.27 18.69 -0.76
CA SER A 58 2.80 19.60 0.24
C SER A 58 3.49 18.88 1.40
N TYR A 59 4.48 19.56 2.02
CA TYR A 59 5.03 19.20 3.33
C TYR A 59 4.21 19.76 4.51
N LYS A 60 3.04 20.34 4.27
CA LYS A 60 2.13 20.74 5.35
C LYS A 60 1.62 19.51 6.09
N GLY A 61 1.40 19.66 7.40
CA GLY A 61 0.83 18.58 8.22
C GLY A 61 -0.58 18.17 7.78
N PRO A 62 -1.05 17.01 8.27
CA PRO A 62 -2.37 16.48 7.91
C PRO A 62 -3.51 17.41 8.32
N VAL A 63 -4.57 17.42 7.51
CA VAL A 63 -5.81 18.15 7.75
C VAL A 63 -6.99 17.21 7.50
N VAL A 64 -7.84 17.05 8.50
CA VAL A 64 -9.12 16.32 8.36
C VAL A 64 -10.16 17.31 7.86
N ALA A 65 -10.54 17.19 6.58
CA ALA A 65 -11.49 18.12 5.92
C ALA A 65 -12.96 17.84 6.27
N TYR A 66 -13.26 16.68 6.85
CA TYR A 66 -14.62 16.28 7.21
C TYR A 66 -15.27 17.22 8.22
N ALA A 67 -16.53 17.54 8.02
CA ALA A 67 -17.28 18.40 8.94
C ALA A 67 -17.38 17.78 10.35
N GLY A 68 -16.92 18.52 11.36
CA GLY A 68 -16.79 18.03 12.74
C GLY A 68 -15.45 17.32 13.05
N GLY A 69 -14.53 17.25 12.08
CA GLY A 69 -13.16 16.76 12.27
C GLY A 69 -13.04 15.25 12.47
N ALA A 70 -11.91 14.80 13.01
CA ALA A 70 -11.56 13.39 13.13
C ALA A 70 -12.58 12.54 13.92
N PRO A 71 -13.10 12.97 15.08
CA PRO A 71 -14.08 12.18 15.81
C PRO A 71 -15.39 11.95 15.04
N ALA A 72 -15.85 12.97 14.30
CA ALA A 72 -17.09 12.85 13.53
C ALA A 72 -16.90 11.95 12.31
N LEU A 73 -15.75 12.04 11.61
CA LEU A 73 -15.42 11.14 10.50
C LEU A 73 -15.34 9.68 10.98
N LYS A 74 -14.65 9.44 12.09
CA LYS A 74 -14.54 8.10 12.66
C LYS A 74 -15.91 7.50 12.96
N ALA A 75 -16.78 8.25 13.66
CA ALA A 75 -18.12 7.78 13.98
C ALA A 75 -18.96 7.51 12.73
N ALA A 76 -18.92 8.41 11.73
CA ALA A 76 -19.65 8.23 10.48
C ALA A 76 -19.18 6.99 9.69
N ALA A 77 -17.88 6.73 9.67
CA ALA A 77 -17.30 5.57 8.99
C ALA A 77 -17.71 4.25 9.71
N GLU A 78 -17.65 4.25 11.04
CA GLU A 78 -18.08 3.11 11.86
C GLU A 78 -19.59 2.83 11.67
N ASP A 79 -20.42 3.83 11.72
CA ASP A 79 -21.88 3.71 11.55
C ASP A 79 -22.27 3.22 10.14
N ALA A 80 -21.54 3.66 9.13
CA ALA A 80 -21.75 3.22 7.73
C ALA A 80 -21.07 1.90 7.38
N GLY A 81 -20.21 1.36 8.25
CA GLY A 81 -19.42 0.17 7.97
C GLY A 81 -18.38 0.36 6.85
N VAL A 82 -17.88 1.60 6.69
CA VAL A 82 -16.84 1.97 5.70
C VAL A 82 -15.48 1.97 6.36
N ASP A 83 -14.52 1.18 5.85
CA ASP A 83 -13.13 1.23 6.30
C ASP A 83 -12.41 2.42 5.66
N LEU A 84 -11.60 3.11 6.45
CA LEU A 84 -10.79 4.24 5.99
C LEU A 84 -9.33 3.81 5.85
N TYR A 85 -8.69 4.25 4.75
CA TYR A 85 -7.26 4.18 4.52
C TYR A 85 -6.73 5.59 4.23
N VAL A 86 -5.49 5.85 4.59
CA VAL A 86 -4.84 7.14 4.33
C VAL A 86 -3.65 6.91 3.41
N HIS A 87 -3.61 7.62 2.28
CA HIS A 87 -2.40 7.69 1.47
C HIS A 87 -1.52 8.86 1.93
N ALA A 88 -0.24 8.59 2.15
CA ALA A 88 0.73 9.61 2.55
C ALA A 88 1.05 10.57 1.40
N PRO A 89 1.39 11.84 1.67
CA PRO A 89 1.75 12.80 0.64
C PRO A 89 2.96 12.37 -0.20
N TYR A 90 2.93 12.65 -1.50
CA TYR A 90 3.97 12.29 -2.47
C TYR A 90 5.38 12.82 -2.15
N PRO A 91 5.59 14.01 -1.51
CA PRO A 91 6.93 14.48 -1.18
C PRO A 91 7.66 13.64 -0.14
N ILE A 92 6.99 12.71 0.54
CA ILE A 92 7.62 11.82 1.51
C ILE A 92 8.55 10.86 0.79
N ASN A 93 9.86 11.01 1.02
CA ASN A 93 10.88 10.09 0.54
C ASN A 93 11.82 9.71 1.70
N VAL A 94 11.46 8.63 2.38
CA VAL A 94 12.19 8.12 3.55
C VAL A 94 13.58 7.60 3.16
N ALA A 95 13.74 7.08 1.96
CA ALA A 95 15.00 6.52 1.47
C ALA A 95 16.08 7.58 1.22
N SER A 96 15.68 8.82 0.93
CA SER A 96 16.57 9.89 0.46
C SER A 96 17.84 10.06 1.30
N THR A 97 19.00 10.21 0.65
CA THR A 97 20.26 10.58 1.29
C THR A 97 20.28 12.05 1.71
N ASN A 98 19.43 12.88 1.08
CA ASN A 98 19.32 14.31 1.41
C ASN A 98 18.52 14.51 2.71
N ASN A 99 19.19 14.98 3.76
CA ASN A 99 18.57 15.27 5.06
C ASN A 99 17.44 16.30 4.99
N ARG A 100 17.47 17.22 4.01
CA ARG A 100 16.42 18.25 3.83
C ARG A 100 15.12 17.65 3.24
N VAL A 101 15.19 16.45 2.67
CA VAL A 101 14.04 15.68 2.19
C VAL A 101 13.64 14.63 3.21
N ARG A 102 14.61 13.80 3.66
CA ARG A 102 14.36 12.66 4.54
C ARG A 102 13.82 13.06 5.91
N ILE A 103 14.44 14.06 6.58
CA ILE A 103 14.04 14.42 7.95
C ILE A 103 12.62 15.01 7.98
N PRO A 104 12.26 16.01 7.14
CA PRO A 104 10.88 16.48 7.05
C PRO A 104 9.91 15.38 6.63
N GLY A 105 10.30 14.50 5.69
CA GLY A 105 9.47 13.37 5.24
C GLY A 105 9.11 12.42 6.37
N ARG A 106 10.09 12.01 7.20
CA ARG A 106 9.83 11.17 8.39
C ARG A 106 8.90 11.83 9.39
N LYS A 107 9.12 13.13 9.65
CA LYS A 107 8.24 13.89 10.55
C LYS A 107 6.81 13.96 10.01
N LEU A 108 6.66 14.20 8.72
CA LEU A 108 5.36 14.27 8.06
C LEU A 108 4.65 12.90 8.07
N LEU A 109 5.39 11.81 7.84
CA LEU A 109 4.86 10.43 7.92
C LEU A 109 4.34 10.15 9.33
N GLN A 110 5.10 10.50 10.38
CA GLN A 110 4.65 10.34 11.76
C GLN A 110 3.35 11.10 12.05
N GLN A 111 3.23 12.33 11.53
CA GLN A 111 2.01 13.13 11.71
C GLN A 111 0.80 12.47 11.03
N HIS A 112 1.00 11.88 9.83
CA HIS A 112 -0.08 11.17 9.12
C HIS A 112 -0.49 9.88 9.83
N LEU A 113 0.45 9.14 10.42
CA LEU A 113 0.16 7.95 11.24
C LEU A 113 -0.74 8.30 12.44
N HIS A 114 -0.43 9.38 13.15
CA HIS A 114 -1.25 9.83 14.27
C HIS A 114 -2.63 10.30 13.82
N ALA A 115 -2.71 11.12 12.76
CA ALA A 115 -3.98 11.60 12.24
C ALA A 115 -4.84 10.46 11.67
N ALA A 116 -4.24 9.45 11.06
CA ALA A 116 -4.91 8.24 10.61
C ALA A 116 -5.52 7.46 11.79
N ALA A 117 -4.81 7.35 12.91
CA ALA A 117 -5.33 6.74 14.12
C ALA A 117 -6.53 7.52 14.70
N GLU A 118 -6.48 8.86 14.68
CA GLU A 118 -7.56 9.71 15.16
C GLU A 118 -8.86 9.51 14.37
N ILE A 119 -8.80 9.31 13.06
CA ILE A 119 -9.96 9.03 12.21
C ILE A 119 -10.35 7.54 12.19
N GLY A 120 -9.63 6.67 12.89
CA GLY A 120 -9.89 5.22 12.90
C GLY A 120 -9.52 4.52 11.60
N ALA A 121 -8.56 5.05 10.83
CA ALA A 121 -8.09 4.41 9.60
C ALA A 121 -7.43 3.06 9.88
N LYS A 122 -7.55 2.14 8.93
CA LYS A 122 -6.98 0.79 9.01
C LYS A 122 -5.48 0.77 8.80
N ALA A 123 -4.96 1.69 7.97
CA ALA A 123 -3.53 1.80 7.68
C ALA A 123 -3.21 3.15 7.01
N VAL A 124 -1.90 3.45 6.96
CA VAL A 124 -1.32 4.51 6.11
C VAL A 124 -0.52 3.85 5.01
N VAL A 125 -0.77 4.20 3.75
CA VAL A 125 0.01 3.78 2.58
C VAL A 125 1.08 4.82 2.28
N VAL A 126 2.28 4.38 1.94
CA VAL A 126 3.38 5.25 1.54
C VAL A 126 4.24 4.59 0.46
N HIS A 127 4.63 5.35 -0.55
CA HIS A 127 5.56 4.87 -1.57
C HIS A 127 6.92 4.49 -0.98
N GLY A 128 7.56 3.46 -1.53
CA GLY A 128 8.89 3.01 -1.08
C GLY A 128 9.99 4.06 -1.18
N GLY A 129 9.77 5.13 -1.94
CA GLY A 129 10.76 6.18 -2.15
C GLY A 129 11.89 5.77 -3.11
N HIS A 130 12.81 6.69 -3.34
CA HIS A 130 13.88 6.52 -4.32
C HIS A 130 15.14 7.28 -3.94
N LEU A 131 16.23 6.91 -4.58
CA LEU A 131 17.52 7.58 -4.52
C LEU A 131 17.88 8.17 -5.89
N GLY A 132 18.89 9.04 -5.93
CA GLY A 132 19.50 9.48 -7.17
C GLY A 132 20.25 8.32 -7.86
N LYS A 133 20.44 8.42 -9.18
CA LYS A 133 21.00 7.36 -10.02
C LYS A 133 22.35 6.82 -9.53
N ASP A 134 23.22 7.71 -9.02
CA ASP A 134 24.59 7.37 -8.61
C ASP A 134 24.72 7.16 -7.08
N GLU A 135 23.60 7.11 -6.35
CA GLU A 135 23.59 6.91 -4.91
C GLU A 135 23.52 5.42 -4.55
N ASP A 136 24.17 5.05 -3.44
CA ASP A 136 24.19 3.66 -2.98
C ASP A 136 22.83 3.25 -2.40
N ALA A 137 22.18 2.30 -3.03
CA ALA A 137 20.89 1.76 -2.59
C ALA A 137 20.90 1.23 -1.15
N ALA A 138 22.05 0.76 -0.64
CA ALA A 138 22.15 0.29 0.75
C ALA A 138 21.85 1.40 1.76
N VAL A 139 22.16 2.66 1.42
CA VAL A 139 21.83 3.81 2.28
C VAL A 139 20.32 4.02 2.35
N GLY A 140 19.59 3.83 1.25
CA GLY A 140 18.14 3.97 1.21
C GLY A 140 17.44 2.91 2.07
N PHE A 141 17.88 1.66 1.99
CA PHE A 141 17.34 0.57 2.82
C PHE A 141 17.64 0.80 4.32
N ASP A 142 18.85 1.22 4.67
CA ASP A 142 19.19 1.55 6.06
C ASP A 142 18.41 2.79 6.57
N ASN A 143 18.13 3.75 5.68
CA ASN A 143 17.26 4.87 6.00
C ASN A 143 15.83 4.43 6.34
N TRP A 144 15.29 3.43 5.63
CA TRP A 144 14.01 2.81 5.97
C TRP A 144 14.07 2.12 7.33
N ARG A 145 15.06 1.25 7.57
CA ARG A 145 15.25 0.60 8.87
C ARG A 145 15.24 1.62 10.01
N LYS A 146 16.10 2.66 9.90
CA LYS A 146 16.18 3.75 10.90
C LYS A 146 14.88 4.56 11.03
N CYS A 147 14.08 4.63 9.98
CA CYS A 147 12.79 5.28 10.05
C CYS A 147 11.83 4.45 10.90
N ILE A 148 11.70 3.17 10.61
CA ILE A 148 10.82 2.25 11.35
C ILE A 148 11.23 2.16 12.81
N ASP A 149 12.54 2.06 13.11
CA ASP A 149 13.06 2.09 14.49
C ASP A 149 12.61 3.33 15.31
N GLY A 150 12.33 4.44 14.64
CA GLY A 150 12.00 5.71 15.29
C GLY A 150 10.55 6.15 15.16
N LEU A 151 9.70 5.40 14.44
CA LEU A 151 8.28 5.71 14.30
C LEU A 151 7.47 5.11 15.45
N ASP A 152 6.50 5.88 15.93
CA ASP A 152 5.34 5.35 16.61
C ASP A 152 4.32 4.93 15.56
N LEU A 153 3.85 3.69 15.65
CA LEU A 153 2.96 3.05 14.66
C LEU A 153 1.59 2.75 15.30
N PRO A 154 0.76 3.79 15.58
CA PRO A 154 -0.56 3.59 16.16
C PRO A 154 -1.55 2.90 15.20
N VAL A 155 -1.22 2.89 13.89
CA VAL A 155 -1.87 2.11 12.84
C VAL A 155 -0.79 1.48 11.97
N PRO A 156 -1.08 0.37 11.25
CA PRO A 156 -0.15 -0.23 10.30
C PRO A 156 0.35 0.76 9.24
N LEU A 157 1.62 0.66 8.88
CA LEU A 157 2.23 1.36 7.76
C LEU A 157 2.37 0.40 6.59
N LEU A 158 1.76 0.69 5.45
CA LEU A 158 1.86 -0.13 4.24
C LEU A 158 2.82 0.52 3.25
N ILE A 159 3.87 -0.20 2.87
CA ILE A 159 4.78 0.27 1.82
C ILE A 159 4.26 -0.21 0.49
N GLU A 160 4.10 0.72 -0.43
CA GLU A 160 3.60 0.48 -1.77
C GLU A 160 4.75 0.32 -2.77
N ASN A 161 4.61 -0.67 -3.69
CA ASN A 161 5.49 -0.74 -4.85
C ASN A 161 5.28 0.47 -5.77
N THR A 162 6.30 0.82 -6.54
CA THR A 162 6.32 2.03 -7.38
C THR A 162 6.65 1.70 -8.83
N ALA A 163 6.10 2.48 -9.78
CA ALA A 163 6.28 2.27 -11.22
C ALA A 163 7.68 2.61 -11.70
N GLY A 164 8.22 3.75 -11.28
CA GLY A 164 9.41 4.37 -11.87
C GLY A 164 10.59 4.56 -10.92
N GLY A 165 11.68 5.09 -11.48
CA GLY A 165 12.92 5.37 -10.77
C GLY A 165 13.93 4.21 -10.81
N ASP A 166 15.18 4.48 -11.30
CA ASP A 166 16.21 3.45 -11.42
C ASP A 166 16.66 2.90 -10.05
N ASN A 167 16.68 3.78 -9.03
CA ASN A 167 17.01 3.44 -7.64
C ASN A 167 15.80 3.59 -6.72
N ALA A 168 14.61 3.22 -7.21
CA ALA A 168 13.42 3.14 -6.38
C ALA A 168 13.49 1.91 -5.46
N MET A 169 13.19 2.11 -4.17
CA MET A 169 13.32 1.05 -3.16
C MET A 169 12.29 -0.06 -3.31
N ALA A 170 11.16 0.21 -3.96
CA ALA A 170 10.05 -0.73 -4.10
C ALA A 170 9.55 -0.91 -5.54
N ARG A 171 10.39 -0.66 -6.57
CA ARG A 171 10.02 -0.87 -7.98
C ARG A 171 10.19 -2.33 -8.39
N ARG A 172 11.36 -2.89 -8.19
CA ARG A 172 11.72 -4.27 -8.60
C ARG A 172 11.61 -5.21 -7.40
N LEU A 173 11.21 -6.44 -7.64
CA LEU A 173 11.07 -7.44 -6.58
C LEU A 173 12.38 -7.67 -5.81
N GLU A 174 13.53 -7.58 -6.48
CA GLU A 174 14.85 -7.68 -5.83
C GLU A 174 15.11 -6.50 -4.87
N ALA A 175 14.63 -5.30 -5.23
CA ALA A 175 14.72 -4.14 -4.35
C ALA A 175 13.73 -4.26 -3.17
N ILE A 176 12.51 -4.75 -3.42
CA ILE A 176 11.52 -5.04 -2.39
C ILE A 176 12.07 -6.07 -1.39
N ALA A 177 12.74 -7.13 -1.84
CA ALA A 177 13.35 -8.12 -0.96
C ALA A 177 14.39 -7.47 -0.01
N ARG A 178 15.28 -6.64 -0.54
CA ARG A 178 16.27 -5.91 0.27
C ARG A 178 15.64 -4.90 1.23
N LEU A 179 14.54 -4.25 0.79
CA LEU A 179 13.77 -3.36 1.64
C LEU A 179 13.14 -4.14 2.80
N TRP A 180 12.59 -5.33 2.51
CA TRP A 180 11.95 -6.18 3.52
C TRP A 180 12.95 -6.75 4.53
N ASP A 181 14.16 -7.12 4.08
CA ASP A 181 15.26 -7.48 4.97
C ASP A 181 15.59 -6.34 5.95
N ALA A 182 15.64 -5.10 5.44
CA ALA A 182 15.92 -3.93 6.28
C ALA A 182 14.77 -3.63 7.27
N ILE A 183 13.51 -3.77 6.84
CA ILE A 183 12.32 -3.60 7.69
C ILE A 183 12.26 -4.69 8.74
N GLY A 184 12.50 -5.95 8.39
CA GLY A 184 12.52 -7.07 9.33
C GLY A 184 13.60 -6.97 10.40
N ALA A 185 14.67 -6.20 10.14
CA ALA A 185 15.71 -5.89 11.11
C ALA A 185 15.38 -4.68 12.03
N ALA A 186 14.28 -3.98 11.77
CA ALA A 186 13.84 -2.83 12.56
C ALA A 186 12.93 -3.25 13.73
N SER A 187 12.99 -2.50 14.82
CA SER A 187 12.03 -2.60 15.92
C SER A 187 10.66 -2.08 15.45
N GLY A 188 9.63 -2.91 15.44
CA GLY A 188 8.31 -2.55 14.91
C GLY A 188 8.13 -2.89 13.43
N GLY A 189 9.08 -3.58 12.80
CA GLY A 189 8.95 -4.07 11.42
C GLY A 189 7.77 -5.01 11.21
N ASP A 190 7.30 -5.69 12.25
CA ASP A 190 6.10 -6.53 12.25
C ASP A 190 4.78 -5.75 12.03
N GLN A 191 4.77 -4.44 12.28
CA GLN A 191 3.65 -3.54 12.02
C GLN A 191 3.68 -2.92 10.61
N VAL A 192 4.72 -3.22 9.83
CA VAL A 192 4.83 -2.77 8.44
C VAL A 192 4.26 -3.84 7.52
N GLY A 193 3.33 -3.43 6.65
CA GLY A 193 2.70 -4.27 5.65
C GLY A 193 3.03 -3.83 4.24
N PHE A 194 2.43 -4.51 3.26
CA PHE A 194 2.65 -4.25 1.84
C PHE A 194 1.35 -3.87 1.13
N CYS A 195 1.40 -2.81 0.34
CA CYS A 195 0.37 -2.45 -0.63
C CYS A 195 0.86 -2.80 -2.03
N LEU A 196 0.11 -3.66 -2.73
CA LEU A 196 0.42 -4.06 -4.10
C LEU A 196 -0.41 -3.22 -5.08
N ASP A 197 0.24 -2.31 -5.81
CA ASP A 197 -0.37 -1.63 -6.95
C ASP A 197 -0.10 -2.37 -8.26
N THR A 198 -1.17 -2.68 -9.01
CA THR A 198 -1.10 -3.45 -10.25
C THR A 198 -0.54 -2.63 -11.42
N CYS A 199 -0.88 -1.35 -11.52
CA CYS A 199 -0.31 -0.44 -12.52
C CYS A 199 1.20 -0.25 -12.28
N HIS A 200 1.59 -0.02 -11.02
CA HIS A 200 2.99 0.13 -10.65
C HIS A 200 3.79 -1.17 -10.86
N ALA A 201 3.20 -2.33 -10.58
CA ALA A 201 3.84 -3.61 -10.85
C ALA A 201 4.11 -3.78 -12.34
N HIS A 202 3.09 -3.59 -13.20
CA HIS A 202 3.21 -3.66 -14.65
C HIS A 202 4.23 -2.64 -15.20
N ALA A 203 4.05 -1.36 -14.87
CA ALA A 203 4.95 -0.30 -15.31
C ALA A 203 6.35 -0.41 -14.67
N GLY A 204 6.46 -1.03 -13.51
CA GLY A 204 7.70 -1.35 -12.82
C GLY A 204 8.44 -2.56 -13.41
N GLY A 205 7.83 -3.32 -14.35
CA GLY A 205 8.41 -4.48 -15.01
C GLY A 205 8.35 -5.74 -14.17
N ASN A 206 7.32 -5.89 -13.33
CA ASN A 206 7.00 -7.12 -12.61
C ASN A 206 5.80 -7.78 -13.29
N ASP A 207 5.92 -9.06 -13.63
CA ASP A 207 4.87 -9.82 -14.28
C ASP A 207 3.70 -10.06 -13.33
N LEU A 208 2.49 -9.66 -13.74
CA LEU A 208 1.29 -9.83 -12.91
C LEU A 208 0.90 -11.30 -12.73
N GLY A 209 1.32 -12.18 -13.64
CA GLY A 209 1.05 -13.62 -13.55
C GLY A 209 1.71 -14.31 -12.35
N ASP A 210 2.82 -13.74 -11.82
CA ASP A 210 3.55 -14.31 -10.68
C ASP A 210 3.79 -13.34 -9.52
N VAL A 211 3.42 -12.06 -9.67
CA VAL A 211 3.76 -10.98 -8.72
C VAL A 211 3.25 -11.27 -7.32
N VAL A 212 2.02 -11.79 -7.18
CA VAL A 212 1.43 -12.06 -5.84
C VAL A 212 2.22 -13.14 -5.10
N GLU A 213 2.54 -14.25 -5.77
CA GLU A 213 3.33 -15.34 -5.18
C GLU A 213 4.72 -14.84 -4.76
N ARG A 214 5.38 -14.06 -5.63
CA ARG A 214 6.71 -13.52 -5.36
C ARG A 214 6.70 -12.48 -4.24
N VAL A 215 5.71 -11.59 -4.21
CA VAL A 215 5.55 -10.63 -3.12
C VAL A 215 5.29 -11.36 -1.80
N LEU A 216 4.38 -12.34 -1.77
CA LEU A 216 4.13 -13.12 -0.56
C LEU A 216 5.36 -13.90 -0.10
N THR A 217 6.19 -14.41 -1.02
CA THR A 217 7.47 -15.06 -0.67
C THR A 217 8.44 -14.08 -0.01
N ILE A 218 8.46 -12.81 -0.43
CA ILE A 218 9.35 -11.77 0.09
C ILE A 218 8.83 -11.19 1.39
N THR A 219 7.55 -10.80 1.42
CA THR A 219 6.97 -9.98 2.50
C THR A 219 6.19 -10.80 3.52
N GLY A 220 5.78 -12.01 3.15
CA GLY A 220 4.89 -12.86 3.94
C GLY A 220 3.43 -12.38 3.95
N ARG A 221 3.11 -11.24 3.34
CA ARG A 221 1.79 -10.62 3.40
C ARG A 221 1.53 -9.62 2.27
N ILE A 222 0.27 -9.44 1.91
CA ILE A 222 -0.26 -8.30 1.15
C ILE A 222 -1.47 -7.80 1.94
N ASP A 223 -1.46 -6.54 2.35
CA ASP A 223 -2.46 -5.97 3.27
C ASP A 223 -3.48 -5.10 2.55
N LEU A 224 -3.13 -4.62 1.37
CA LEU A 224 -3.98 -3.81 0.49
C LEU A 224 -3.56 -4.05 -0.96
N VAL A 225 -4.53 -3.96 -1.87
CA VAL A 225 -4.26 -3.91 -3.31
C VAL A 225 -4.75 -2.57 -3.84
N HIS A 226 -3.88 -1.82 -4.51
CA HIS A 226 -4.29 -0.76 -5.41
C HIS A 226 -4.53 -1.40 -6.78
N ALA A 227 -5.80 -1.57 -7.14
CA ALA A 227 -6.18 -2.18 -8.40
C ALA A 227 -6.38 -1.11 -9.45
N ASN A 228 -5.44 -1.01 -10.37
CA ASN A 228 -5.38 0.01 -11.40
C ASN A 228 -4.93 -0.59 -12.72
N ASP A 229 -5.58 -0.24 -13.83
CA ASP A 229 -5.06 -0.53 -15.17
C ASP A 229 -4.05 0.54 -15.59
N SER A 230 -3.18 0.26 -16.54
CA SER A 230 -2.10 1.15 -16.98
C SER A 230 -2.30 1.62 -18.41
N ARG A 231 -2.10 2.93 -18.64
CA ARG A 231 -2.03 3.50 -20.00
C ARG A 231 -0.74 3.14 -20.73
N ASP A 232 0.26 2.71 -19.99
CA ASP A 232 1.61 2.55 -20.47
C ASP A 232 2.00 1.09 -20.62
N THR A 233 2.98 0.83 -21.47
CA THR A 233 3.49 -0.51 -21.72
C THR A 233 4.22 -1.06 -20.50
N PHE A 234 4.34 -2.37 -20.48
CA PHE A 234 5.14 -3.08 -19.50
C PHE A 234 6.57 -2.50 -19.41
N ASP A 235 7.05 -2.35 -18.17
CA ASP A 235 8.39 -1.80 -17.85
C ASP A 235 8.64 -0.36 -18.31
N SER A 236 7.59 0.42 -18.53
CA SER A 236 7.69 1.83 -18.96
C SER A 236 8.24 2.77 -17.89
N GLY A 237 8.08 2.42 -16.62
CA GLY A 237 8.37 3.29 -15.48
C GLY A 237 7.38 4.44 -15.29
N ALA A 238 6.26 4.44 -16.02
CA ALA A 238 5.27 5.52 -15.99
C ALA A 238 4.09 5.15 -15.09
N ASP A 239 3.78 6.06 -14.17
CA ASP A 239 2.64 5.95 -13.26
C ASP A 239 1.45 6.73 -13.85
N ARG A 240 0.62 6.04 -14.65
CA ARG A 240 -0.57 6.63 -15.27
C ARG A 240 -1.73 5.64 -15.27
N HIS A 241 -2.58 5.75 -14.27
CA HIS A 241 -3.76 4.91 -14.09
C HIS A 241 -4.84 5.16 -15.14
N THR A 242 -5.61 4.12 -15.45
CA THR A 242 -6.85 4.20 -16.23
C THR A 242 -7.87 3.18 -15.72
N ASN A 243 -9.11 3.27 -16.22
CA ASN A 243 -10.18 2.34 -15.84
C ASN A 243 -9.92 0.95 -16.42
N PHE A 244 -10.43 -0.08 -15.78
CA PHE A 244 -10.23 -1.49 -16.19
C PHE A 244 -10.72 -1.77 -17.60
N GLY A 245 -9.85 -2.39 -18.39
CA GLY A 245 -10.09 -2.70 -19.80
C GLY A 245 -9.92 -1.50 -20.73
N SER A 246 -9.49 -0.34 -20.23
CA SER A 246 -9.14 0.84 -21.04
C SER A 246 -7.64 1.03 -21.18
N GLY A 247 -6.84 0.23 -20.49
CA GLY A 247 -5.40 0.26 -20.51
C GLY A 247 -4.77 -0.93 -21.24
N LEU A 248 -3.54 -1.22 -20.86
CA LEU A 248 -2.68 -2.24 -21.50
C LEU A 248 -2.45 -3.48 -20.64
N ILE A 249 -2.99 -3.52 -19.42
CA ILE A 249 -2.96 -4.71 -18.57
C ILE A 249 -4.07 -5.65 -19.00
N ASP A 250 -3.78 -6.96 -19.11
CA ASP A 250 -4.81 -7.94 -19.37
C ASP A 250 -5.86 -7.96 -18.24
N ALA A 251 -7.11 -7.96 -18.62
CA ALA A 251 -8.21 -7.90 -17.67
C ALA A 251 -8.31 -9.16 -16.78
N GLY A 252 -7.84 -10.31 -17.29
CA GLY A 252 -7.73 -11.55 -16.53
C GLY A 252 -6.68 -11.44 -15.45
N ASP A 253 -5.49 -10.94 -15.81
CA ASP A 253 -4.37 -10.76 -14.85
C ASP A 253 -4.74 -9.83 -13.72
N LEU A 254 -5.43 -8.70 -14.01
CA LEU A 254 -5.94 -7.80 -12.96
C LEU A 254 -6.85 -8.51 -11.96
N ALA A 255 -7.82 -9.28 -12.45
CA ALA A 255 -8.76 -9.99 -11.59
C ALA A 255 -8.05 -11.11 -10.80
N ASP A 256 -7.08 -11.79 -11.42
CA ASP A 256 -6.33 -12.88 -10.80
C ASP A 256 -5.40 -12.37 -9.69
N VAL A 257 -4.74 -11.22 -9.88
CA VAL A 257 -3.96 -10.55 -8.82
C VAL A 257 -4.84 -10.24 -7.62
N VAL A 258 -5.99 -9.61 -7.84
CA VAL A 258 -6.91 -9.24 -6.74
C VAL A 258 -7.42 -10.48 -6.02
N ARG A 259 -7.77 -11.54 -6.77
CA ARG A 259 -8.23 -12.81 -6.19
C ARG A 259 -7.14 -13.51 -5.39
N ALA A 260 -5.92 -13.56 -5.92
CA ALA A 260 -4.80 -14.26 -5.29
C ALA A 260 -4.29 -13.51 -4.05
N ALA A 261 -4.27 -12.17 -4.08
CA ALA A 261 -3.88 -11.36 -2.94
C ALA A 261 -4.86 -11.47 -1.76
N ALA A 262 -6.15 -11.69 -2.03
CA ALA A 262 -7.22 -11.86 -1.04
C ALA A 262 -7.26 -10.73 0.03
N ALA A 263 -6.76 -9.55 -0.31
CA ALA A 263 -6.68 -8.35 0.54
C ALA A 263 -7.77 -7.33 0.16
N PRO A 264 -8.08 -6.33 1.00
CA PRO A 264 -8.91 -5.19 0.62
C PRO A 264 -8.38 -4.48 -0.62
N VAL A 265 -9.27 -3.84 -1.39
CA VAL A 265 -8.94 -3.26 -2.70
C VAL A 265 -9.33 -1.79 -2.78
N VAL A 266 -8.43 -0.95 -3.24
CA VAL A 266 -8.67 0.45 -3.61
C VAL A 266 -8.49 0.62 -5.11
N CYS A 267 -9.46 1.22 -5.79
CA CYS A 267 -9.33 1.71 -7.16
C CYS A 267 -8.91 3.18 -7.13
N GLU A 268 -7.82 3.51 -7.80
CA GLU A 268 -7.35 4.90 -7.95
C GLU A 268 -7.55 5.37 -9.40
N THR A 269 -8.50 4.73 -10.06
CA THR A 269 -8.86 4.95 -11.45
C THR A 269 -9.58 6.30 -11.66
N PRO A 270 -9.46 6.91 -12.85
CA PRO A 270 -10.11 8.19 -13.14
C PRO A 270 -11.62 8.05 -13.34
N GLY A 271 -12.30 9.21 -13.56
CA GLY A 271 -13.72 9.24 -13.88
C GLY A 271 -14.64 9.46 -12.69
N GLY A 272 -14.07 9.81 -11.51
CA GLY A 272 -14.85 10.17 -10.32
C GLY A 272 -15.78 9.03 -9.85
N VAL A 273 -16.98 9.39 -9.37
CA VAL A 273 -17.95 8.42 -8.83
C VAL A 273 -18.33 7.37 -9.86
N GLU A 274 -18.68 7.79 -11.08
CA GLU A 274 -19.19 6.87 -12.12
C GLU A 274 -18.11 5.90 -12.59
N GLY A 275 -16.89 6.40 -12.88
CA GLY A 275 -15.78 5.59 -13.34
C GLY A 275 -15.35 4.54 -12.31
N GLN A 276 -15.14 4.97 -11.08
CA GLN A 276 -14.74 4.05 -10.00
C GLN A 276 -15.86 3.08 -9.60
N ALA A 277 -17.14 3.51 -9.62
CA ALA A 277 -18.27 2.59 -9.39
C ALA A 277 -18.34 1.48 -10.46
N ALA A 278 -18.06 1.83 -11.72
CA ALA A 278 -17.99 0.84 -12.80
C ALA A 278 -16.84 -0.16 -12.60
N ASP A 279 -15.66 0.31 -12.19
CA ASP A 279 -14.50 -0.54 -11.90
C ASP A 279 -14.75 -1.45 -10.69
N ILE A 280 -15.35 -0.94 -9.62
CA ILE A 280 -15.74 -1.72 -8.45
C ILE A 280 -16.75 -2.82 -8.83
N ALA A 281 -17.75 -2.48 -9.64
CA ALA A 281 -18.73 -3.45 -10.14
C ALA A 281 -18.06 -4.50 -11.05
N TRP A 282 -17.11 -4.08 -11.88
CA TRP A 282 -16.34 -4.95 -12.76
C TRP A 282 -15.51 -5.98 -11.97
N LEU A 283 -14.83 -5.55 -10.90
CA LEU A 283 -14.10 -6.44 -10.00
C LEU A 283 -15.04 -7.44 -9.31
N ARG A 284 -16.13 -6.96 -8.71
CA ARG A 284 -17.10 -7.81 -8.02
C ARG A 284 -17.67 -8.92 -8.91
N ALA A 285 -17.98 -8.58 -10.18
CA ALA A 285 -18.49 -9.55 -11.13
C ALA A 285 -17.49 -10.68 -11.47
N ARG A 286 -16.19 -10.45 -11.25
CA ARG A 286 -15.11 -11.40 -11.53
C ARG A 286 -14.60 -12.16 -10.31
N LEU A 287 -14.82 -11.61 -9.14
CA LEU A 287 -14.40 -12.24 -7.89
C LEU A 287 -15.44 -13.24 -7.35
N GLY A 288 -16.68 -13.13 -7.78
CA GLY A 288 -17.79 -14.05 -7.42
C GLY A 288 -18.63 -13.52 -6.31
#